data_a7a25f83c2005661a77a78eac169609b
#
_entry.id   a7a25f83c2005661a77a78eac169609b
#
_cell.length_a   1.000
_cell.length_b   1.000
_cell.length_c   1.000
_cell.angle_alpha   90.00
_cell.angle_beta   90.00
_cell.angle_gamma   90.00
#
_symmetry.space_group_name_H-M   'P 1'
#
loop_
_entity.id
_entity.type
_entity.pdbx_description
1 polymer ?
#
loop_
_entity_poly.entity_id
_entity_poly.type
_entity_poly.pdbx_seq_one_letter_code
_entity_poly.pdbx_strand_id
1 'polypeptide(L)'
;MEQPIQPSQHNTKPKRHKSRQRQAAPNVISQIIFASRWLQLPIYLGLILVQGLYAYKFMKSLWELMTNLQSMDANMIMLAVLNLIDVVMIANLLVMVIVGGYEIFVSKLRTKDHPDEPEWLSHVNASVLKVKLSMSIISISSIHLLQTFVNAANMDEKTMMWQLFLHLGFLVSAVAMAYTDKILYSTSHKGH
;
A
#
# COMPACT_ATOMS: atom_id res chain seq x y z
N MET A 1 -77.32 -45.36 17.58
CA MET A 1 -76.44 -44.44 18.33
C MET A 1 -75.01 -44.90 18.09
N GLU A 2 -74.41 -44.34 17.05
CA GLU A 2 -73.04 -44.61 16.62
C GLU A 2 -72.11 -43.60 17.25
N GLN A 3 -71.08 -44.08 17.94
CA GLN A 3 -70.01 -43.18 18.44
C GLN A 3 -68.94 -43.04 17.37
N PRO A 4 -68.42 -41.83 17.12
CA PRO A 4 -67.36 -41.62 16.13
C PRO A 4 -66.00 -42.00 16.72
N ILE A 5 -65.24 -42.79 15.97
CA ILE A 5 -63.87 -43.23 16.22
C ILE A 5 -62.92 -42.01 16.12
N GLN A 6 -62.21 -41.72 17.20
CA GLN A 6 -61.15 -40.70 17.17
C GLN A 6 -59.86 -41.28 16.52
N PRO A 7 -59.20 -40.53 15.60
CA PRO A 7 -57.93 -41.01 15.05
C PRO A 7 -56.80 -40.72 16.03
N SER A 8 -56.00 -41.74 16.29
CA SER A 8 -54.82 -41.71 17.15
C SER A 8 -53.76 -40.74 16.58
N GLN A 9 -53.41 -39.73 17.33
CA GLN A 9 -52.31 -38.86 17.03
C GLN A 9 -50.97 -39.61 17.15
N HIS A 10 -50.38 -39.91 16.02
CA HIS A 10 -49.03 -40.45 15.94
C HIS A 10 -48.00 -39.33 16.21
N ASN A 11 -47.55 -39.25 17.44
CA ASN A 11 -46.53 -38.31 17.93
C ASN A 11 -45.18 -38.71 17.36
N THR A 12 -44.84 -38.25 16.14
CA THR A 12 -43.51 -38.36 15.56
C THR A 12 -42.67 -37.21 16.09
N LYS A 13 -41.91 -37.42 17.17
CA LYS A 13 -40.86 -36.52 17.64
C LYS A 13 -39.83 -36.32 16.51
N PRO A 14 -39.52 -35.06 16.11
CA PRO A 14 -38.49 -34.80 15.11
C PRO A 14 -37.13 -35.24 15.68
N LYS A 15 -36.46 -36.17 15.03
CA LYS A 15 -35.06 -36.52 15.28
C LYS A 15 -34.22 -35.29 15.05
N ARG A 16 -33.77 -34.60 16.11
CA ARG A 16 -32.72 -33.59 16.07
C ARG A 16 -31.45 -34.25 15.51
N HIS A 17 -31.21 -34.03 14.22
CA HIS A 17 -29.91 -34.27 13.62
C HIS A 17 -28.95 -33.29 14.28
N LYS A 18 -28.24 -33.75 15.34
CA LYS A 18 -27.01 -33.09 15.81
C LYS A 18 -26.03 -33.19 14.67
N SER A 19 -25.99 -32.18 13.82
CA SER A 19 -24.84 -31.92 12.94
C SER A 19 -23.63 -31.76 13.87
N ARG A 20 -22.84 -32.82 14.00
CA ARG A 20 -21.48 -32.75 14.53
C ARG A 20 -20.75 -31.74 13.65
N GLN A 21 -20.70 -30.47 14.10
CA GLN A 21 -19.66 -29.56 13.66
C GLN A 21 -18.34 -30.28 13.98
N ARG A 22 -17.74 -30.83 12.94
CA ARG A 22 -16.33 -31.23 12.98
C ARG A 22 -15.59 -29.90 13.26
N GLN A 23 -15.21 -29.71 14.52
CA GLN A 23 -14.14 -28.80 14.87
C GLN A 23 -12.92 -29.31 14.12
N ALA A 24 -12.71 -28.76 12.92
CA ALA A 24 -11.47 -28.95 12.19
C ALA A 24 -10.37 -28.44 13.12
N ALA A 25 -9.47 -29.32 13.54
CA ALA A 25 -8.27 -28.94 14.25
C ALA A 25 -7.63 -27.76 13.49
N PRO A 26 -7.19 -26.69 14.17
CA PRO A 26 -6.57 -25.56 13.49
C PRO A 26 -5.37 -26.11 12.71
N ASN A 27 -5.49 -26.11 11.38
CA ASN A 27 -4.43 -26.58 10.52
C ASN A 27 -3.18 -25.77 10.85
N VAL A 28 -2.05 -26.44 11.07
CA VAL A 28 -0.74 -25.80 11.36
C VAL A 28 -0.44 -24.68 10.36
N ILE A 29 -0.88 -24.85 9.11
CA ILE A 29 -0.83 -23.83 8.05
C ILE A 29 -1.60 -22.56 8.44
N SER A 30 -2.80 -22.68 9.00
CA SER A 30 -3.59 -21.53 9.45
C SER A 30 -2.87 -20.77 10.59
N GLN A 31 -2.25 -21.49 11.53
CA GLN A 31 -1.47 -20.86 12.61
C GLN A 31 -0.22 -20.16 12.08
N ILE A 32 0.49 -20.74 11.11
CA ILE A 32 1.65 -20.12 10.46
C ILE A 32 1.23 -18.84 9.71
N ILE A 33 0.11 -18.87 9.00
CA ILE A 33 -0.44 -17.68 8.31
C ILE A 33 -0.81 -16.58 9.32
N PHE A 34 -1.40 -16.93 10.46
CA PHE A 34 -1.70 -15.97 11.51
C PHE A 34 -0.42 -15.41 12.18
N ALA A 35 0.58 -16.25 12.43
CA ALA A 35 1.85 -15.83 13.00
C ALA A 35 2.66 -14.92 12.05
N SER A 36 2.62 -15.18 10.74
CA SER A 36 3.31 -14.35 9.74
C SER A 36 2.79 -12.90 9.72
N ARG A 37 1.52 -12.68 10.09
CA ARG A 37 0.93 -11.35 10.22
C ARG A 37 1.57 -10.54 11.35
N TRP A 38 1.86 -11.17 12.49
CA TRP A 38 2.53 -10.51 13.61
C TRP A 38 3.96 -10.07 13.24
N LEU A 39 4.58 -10.76 12.30
CA LEU A 39 5.90 -10.41 11.80
C LEU A 39 5.92 -9.10 10.99
N GLN A 40 4.79 -8.67 10.43
CA GLN A 40 4.67 -7.40 9.72
C GLN A 40 4.59 -6.19 10.65
N LEU A 41 4.10 -6.36 11.87
CA LEU A 41 3.91 -5.27 12.83
C LEU A 41 5.22 -4.53 13.17
N PRO A 42 6.34 -5.21 13.51
CA PRO A 42 7.61 -4.53 13.74
C PRO A 42 8.16 -3.84 12.49
N ILE A 43 7.84 -4.35 11.29
CA ILE A 43 8.27 -3.73 10.03
C ILE A 43 7.57 -2.37 9.85
N TYR A 44 6.25 -2.28 10.08
CA TYR A 44 5.53 -1.02 10.01
C TYR A 44 5.97 -0.03 11.08
N LEU A 45 6.25 -0.49 12.31
CA LEU A 45 6.83 0.36 13.36
C LEU A 45 8.20 0.90 12.93
N GLY A 46 9.04 0.06 12.31
CA GLY A 46 10.32 0.48 11.74
C GLY A 46 10.14 1.55 10.67
N LEU A 47 9.18 1.40 9.76
CA LEU A 47 8.89 2.39 8.72
C LEU A 47 8.41 3.74 9.31
N ILE A 48 7.60 3.71 10.38
CA ILE A 48 7.18 4.93 11.08
C ILE A 48 8.39 5.65 11.71
N LEU A 49 9.32 4.91 12.30
CA LEU A 49 10.58 5.49 12.81
C LEU A 49 11.42 6.10 11.70
N VAL A 50 11.54 5.41 10.56
CA VAL A 50 12.23 5.94 9.37
C VAL A 50 11.55 7.21 8.86
N GLN A 51 10.23 7.28 8.88
CA GLN A 51 9.47 8.49 8.54
C GLN A 51 9.87 9.67 9.44
N GLY A 52 10.02 9.45 10.75
CA GLY A 52 10.50 10.46 11.69
C GLY A 52 11.93 10.92 11.37
N LEU A 53 12.82 10.00 10.98
CA LEU A 53 14.19 10.33 10.55
C LEU A 53 14.20 11.18 9.28
N TYR A 54 13.32 10.90 8.31
CA TYR A 54 13.19 11.71 7.10
C TYR A 54 12.68 13.12 7.41
N ALA A 55 11.72 13.26 8.32
CA ALA A 55 11.26 14.56 8.78
C ALA A 55 12.39 15.37 9.46
N TYR A 56 13.18 14.73 10.31
CA TYR A 56 14.36 15.35 10.92
C TYR A 56 15.40 15.78 9.87
N LYS A 57 15.70 14.89 8.93
CA LYS A 57 16.65 15.19 7.82
C LYS A 57 16.17 16.38 7.00
N PHE A 58 14.88 16.45 6.68
CA PHE A 58 14.30 17.58 5.97
C PHE A 58 14.49 18.90 6.73
N MET A 59 14.15 18.92 8.01
CA MET A 59 14.32 20.13 8.84
C MET A 59 15.77 20.58 8.94
N LYS A 60 16.70 19.63 9.07
CA LYS A 60 18.14 19.93 9.09
C LYS A 60 18.60 20.52 7.77
N SER A 61 18.27 19.91 6.64
CA SER A 61 18.65 20.40 5.30
C SER A 61 18.03 21.75 4.98
N LEU A 62 16.79 21.97 5.42
CA LEU A 62 16.12 23.27 5.29
C LEU A 62 16.85 24.35 6.10
N TRP A 63 17.24 24.05 7.33
CA TRP A 63 18.00 24.97 8.18
C TRP A 63 19.37 25.29 7.57
N GLU A 64 20.11 24.32 7.07
CA GLU A 64 21.38 24.51 6.37
C GLU A 64 21.24 25.39 5.13
N LEU A 65 20.17 25.18 4.34
CA LEU A 65 19.88 26.03 3.20
C LEU A 65 19.61 27.49 3.61
N MET A 66 18.79 27.70 4.63
CA MET A 66 18.45 29.06 5.11
C MET A 66 19.67 29.81 5.67
N THR A 67 20.55 29.13 6.39
CA THR A 67 21.74 29.74 7.01
C THR A 67 22.84 30.08 5.99
N ASN A 68 22.95 29.29 4.93
CA ASN A 68 24.01 29.43 3.93
C ASN A 68 23.54 30.11 2.63
N LEU A 69 22.27 30.57 2.57
CA LEU A 69 21.67 31.11 1.35
C LEU A 69 22.48 32.24 0.70
N GLN A 70 23.09 33.11 1.51
CA GLN A 70 23.87 34.26 1.00
C GLN A 70 25.23 33.86 0.41
N SER A 71 25.78 32.71 0.78
CA SER A 71 27.08 32.23 0.32
C SER A 71 26.95 31.21 -0.85
N MET A 72 25.74 30.78 -1.17
CA MET A 72 25.47 29.79 -2.21
C MET A 72 25.27 30.46 -3.58
N ASP A 73 25.86 29.85 -4.61
CA ASP A 73 25.55 30.15 -6.00
C ASP A 73 24.17 29.61 -6.41
N ALA A 74 23.56 30.18 -7.45
CA ALA A 74 22.22 29.80 -7.93
C ALA A 74 22.10 28.30 -8.21
N ASN A 75 23.13 27.66 -8.78
CA ASN A 75 23.14 26.23 -9.04
C ASN A 75 23.16 25.41 -7.74
N MET A 76 23.89 25.86 -6.72
CA MET A 76 23.91 25.20 -5.41
C MET A 76 22.57 25.30 -4.72
N ILE A 77 21.90 26.44 -4.79
CA ILE A 77 20.55 26.62 -4.24
C ILE A 77 19.57 25.68 -4.94
N MET A 78 19.62 25.59 -6.27
CA MET A 78 18.74 24.71 -7.04
C MET A 78 18.95 23.24 -6.66
N LEU A 79 20.19 22.78 -6.55
CA LEU A 79 20.51 21.41 -6.12
C LEU A 79 20.04 21.13 -4.68
N ALA A 80 20.20 22.10 -3.77
CA ALA A 80 19.74 21.97 -2.40
C ALA A 80 18.21 21.88 -2.32
N VAL A 81 17.48 22.67 -3.10
CA VAL A 81 16.01 22.60 -3.20
C VAL A 81 15.57 21.28 -3.80
N LEU A 82 16.22 20.80 -4.86
CA LEU A 82 15.92 19.48 -5.45
C LEU A 82 16.16 18.33 -4.45
N ASN A 83 17.21 18.42 -3.63
CA ASN A 83 17.45 17.46 -2.56
C ASN A 83 16.35 17.48 -1.47
N LEU A 84 15.82 18.66 -1.13
CA LEU A 84 14.68 18.78 -0.22
C LEU A 84 13.41 18.15 -0.82
N ILE A 85 13.15 18.38 -2.10
CA ILE A 85 12.01 17.77 -2.81
C ILE A 85 12.15 16.24 -2.81
N ASP A 86 13.34 15.70 -3.06
CA ASP A 86 13.61 14.27 -3.04
C ASP A 86 13.26 13.65 -1.68
N VAL A 87 13.71 14.27 -0.58
CA VAL A 87 13.37 13.83 0.79
C VAL A 87 11.86 13.80 1.00
N VAL A 88 11.11 14.80 0.53
CA VAL A 88 9.64 14.86 0.65
C VAL A 88 8.98 13.75 -0.18
N MET A 89 9.47 13.49 -1.40
CA MET A 89 8.92 12.45 -2.26
C MET A 89 9.12 11.05 -1.66
N ILE A 90 10.29 10.77 -1.09
CA ILE A 90 10.55 9.51 -0.39
C ILE A 90 9.67 9.41 0.87
N ALA A 91 9.51 10.49 1.62
CA ALA A 91 8.64 10.52 2.79
C ALA A 91 7.17 10.23 2.42
N ASN A 92 6.67 10.80 1.32
CA ASN A 92 5.33 10.52 0.79
C ASN A 92 5.18 9.06 0.35
N LEU A 93 6.20 8.48 -0.28
CA LEU A 93 6.21 7.06 -0.64
C LEU A 93 6.12 6.18 0.61
N LEU A 94 6.88 6.48 1.67
CA LEU A 94 6.84 5.79 2.94
C LEU A 94 5.45 5.82 3.58
N VAL A 95 4.81 6.99 3.66
CA VAL A 95 3.44 7.13 4.18
C VAL A 95 2.48 6.26 3.39
N MET A 96 2.59 6.25 2.07
CA MET A 96 1.73 5.46 1.20
C MET A 96 1.90 3.95 1.44
N VAL A 97 3.14 3.49 1.66
CA VAL A 97 3.44 2.09 2.01
C VAL A 97 2.90 1.73 3.39
N ILE A 98 3.05 2.61 4.38
CA ILE A 98 2.56 2.40 5.75
C ILE A 98 1.03 2.31 5.74
N VAL A 99 0.34 3.29 5.15
CA VAL A 99 -1.13 3.33 5.10
C VAL A 99 -1.68 2.16 4.28
N GLY A 100 -1.12 1.90 3.10
CA GLY A 100 -1.56 0.79 2.25
C GLY A 100 -1.31 -0.57 2.88
N GLY A 101 -0.20 -0.73 3.57
CA GLY A 101 0.09 -1.96 4.31
C GLY A 101 -0.84 -2.15 5.50
N TYR A 102 -1.11 -1.09 6.25
CA TYR A 102 -2.07 -1.10 7.36
C TYR A 102 -3.46 -1.52 6.87
N GLU A 103 -3.93 -0.98 5.75
CA GLU A 103 -5.24 -1.30 5.20
C GLU A 103 -5.34 -2.76 4.77
N ILE A 104 -4.36 -3.28 4.04
CA ILE A 104 -4.32 -4.70 3.65
C ILE A 104 -4.29 -5.60 4.89
N PHE A 105 -3.66 -5.13 5.98
CA PHE A 105 -3.51 -5.89 7.21
C PHE A 105 -4.79 -5.85 8.07
N VAL A 106 -5.37 -4.67 8.28
CA VAL A 106 -6.50 -4.44 9.19
C VAL A 106 -7.84 -4.67 8.52
N SER A 107 -8.03 -4.23 7.26
CA SER A 107 -9.28 -4.38 6.54
C SER A 107 -9.70 -5.85 6.38
N LYS A 108 -8.75 -6.77 6.19
CA LYS A 108 -9.05 -8.21 6.16
C LYS A 108 -9.38 -8.82 7.54
N LEU A 109 -9.12 -8.13 8.63
CA LEU A 109 -9.50 -8.58 9.98
C LEU A 109 -10.92 -8.18 10.36
N ARG A 110 -11.46 -7.13 9.74
CA ARG A 110 -12.75 -6.53 10.08
C ARG A 110 -13.92 -6.95 9.18
N THR A 111 -13.88 -8.12 8.60
CA THR A 111 -14.94 -8.59 7.70
C THR A 111 -16.26 -8.92 8.39
N LYS A 112 -16.57 -8.45 9.60
CA LYS A 112 -17.93 -8.52 10.20
C LYS A 112 -18.08 -7.55 11.37
N ASP A 113 -19.04 -6.63 11.20
CA ASP A 113 -19.86 -5.97 12.21
C ASP A 113 -19.20 -4.94 13.15
N HIS A 114 -18.88 -3.73 12.63
CA HIS A 114 -18.96 -2.54 13.47
C HIS A 114 -19.43 -1.31 12.66
N PRO A 115 -20.46 -0.58 13.17
CA PRO A 115 -21.06 0.58 12.49
C PRO A 115 -20.25 1.87 12.53
N ASP A 116 -19.04 1.87 13.10
CA ASP A 116 -18.21 3.07 13.31
C ASP A 116 -16.97 3.14 12.42
N GLU A 117 -16.99 2.52 11.23
CA GLU A 117 -15.87 2.67 10.30
C GLU A 117 -15.94 4.03 9.60
N PRO A 118 -14.85 4.84 9.65
CA PRO A 118 -14.76 6.04 8.81
C PRO A 118 -14.82 5.62 7.33
N GLU A 119 -15.80 6.09 6.59
CA GLU A 119 -16.05 5.74 5.18
C GLU A 119 -14.84 5.95 4.25
N TRP A 120 -13.92 6.85 4.61
CA TRP A 120 -12.71 7.12 3.81
C TRP A 120 -11.70 5.96 3.83
N LEU A 121 -11.75 5.08 4.83
CA LEU A 121 -10.81 3.96 4.97
C LEU A 121 -11.25 2.74 4.13
N SER A 122 -12.54 2.57 3.82
CA SER A 122 -13.08 1.44 3.07
C SER A 122 -12.84 1.51 1.56
N HIS A 123 -12.43 2.67 1.04
CA HIS A 123 -12.28 2.93 -0.39
C HIS A 123 -10.87 2.78 -0.96
N VAL A 124 -9.85 2.43 -0.15
CA VAL A 124 -8.49 2.22 -0.66
C VAL A 124 -8.37 0.85 -1.32
N ASN A 125 -8.68 0.82 -2.60
CA ASN A 125 -8.48 -0.38 -3.40
C ASN A 125 -6.98 -0.66 -3.60
N ALA A 126 -6.55 -1.92 -3.41
CA ALA A 126 -5.16 -2.35 -3.59
C ALA A 126 -4.58 -1.99 -4.97
N SER A 127 -5.41 -1.94 -6.02
CA SER A 127 -5.01 -1.50 -7.36
C SER A 127 -4.66 -0.01 -7.40
N VAL A 128 -5.44 0.83 -6.72
CA VAL A 128 -5.16 2.28 -6.63
C VAL A 128 -3.83 2.54 -5.92
N LEU A 129 -3.50 1.78 -4.86
CA LEU A 129 -2.22 1.87 -4.18
C LEU A 129 -1.05 1.52 -5.09
N LYS A 130 -1.16 0.44 -5.87
CA LYS A 130 -0.10 0.04 -6.82
C LYS A 130 0.19 1.13 -7.84
N VAL A 131 -0.85 1.73 -8.42
CA VAL A 131 -0.71 2.84 -9.37
C VAL A 131 -0.07 4.06 -8.72
N LYS A 132 -0.52 4.45 -7.52
CA LYS A 132 0.08 5.57 -6.77
C LYS A 132 1.54 5.34 -6.42
N LEU A 133 1.91 4.12 -6.01
CA LEU A 133 3.31 3.74 -5.75
C LEU A 133 4.16 3.84 -7.01
N SER A 134 3.66 3.35 -8.14
CA SER A 134 4.37 3.44 -9.43
C SER A 134 4.58 4.89 -9.86
N MET A 135 3.56 5.75 -9.70
CA MET A 135 3.66 7.18 -9.98
C MET A 135 4.70 7.87 -9.07
N SER A 136 4.77 7.49 -7.79
CA SER A 136 5.77 8.02 -6.87
C SER A 136 7.20 7.64 -7.28
N ILE A 137 7.43 6.41 -7.71
CA ILE A 137 8.73 5.94 -8.19
C ILE A 137 9.16 6.70 -9.46
N ILE A 138 8.23 6.92 -10.41
CA ILE A 138 8.48 7.71 -11.61
C ILE A 138 8.85 9.14 -11.23
N SER A 139 8.11 9.76 -10.31
CA SER A 139 8.37 11.13 -9.85
C SER A 139 9.75 11.27 -9.20
N ILE A 140 10.14 10.33 -8.33
CA ILE A 140 11.47 10.29 -7.71
C ILE A 140 12.54 10.14 -8.80
N SER A 141 12.37 9.22 -9.73
CA SER A 141 13.31 9.01 -10.83
C SER A 141 13.43 10.25 -11.74
N SER A 142 12.33 10.98 -11.97
CA SER A 142 12.35 12.24 -12.75
C SER A 142 13.17 13.33 -12.04
N ILE A 143 13.05 13.46 -10.71
CA ILE A 143 13.81 14.43 -9.94
C ILE A 143 15.30 14.08 -9.96
N HIS A 144 15.66 12.80 -9.85
CA HIS A 144 17.06 12.36 -9.97
C HIS A 144 17.63 12.64 -11.37
N LEU A 145 16.84 12.44 -12.44
CA LEU A 145 17.25 12.85 -13.79
C LEU A 145 17.46 14.37 -13.91
N LEU A 146 16.58 15.16 -13.30
CA LEU A 146 16.73 16.60 -13.29
C LEU A 146 17.99 17.04 -12.52
N GLN A 147 18.28 16.44 -11.37
CA GLN A 147 19.53 16.67 -10.62
C GLN A 147 20.76 16.33 -11.44
N THR A 148 20.72 15.20 -12.15
CA THR A 148 21.78 14.76 -13.05
C THR A 148 21.98 15.73 -14.20
N PHE A 149 20.90 16.22 -14.80
CA PHE A 149 20.95 17.23 -15.87
C PHE A 149 21.58 18.53 -15.41
N VAL A 150 21.19 19.03 -14.24
CA VAL A 150 21.75 20.27 -13.64
C VAL A 150 23.24 20.10 -13.35
N ASN A 151 23.68 18.91 -12.91
CA ASN A 151 25.06 18.61 -12.56
C ASN A 151 25.83 17.87 -13.67
N ALA A 152 25.34 17.88 -14.89
CA ALA A 152 25.86 17.10 -16.02
C ALA A 152 27.34 17.34 -16.29
N ALA A 153 27.84 18.58 -16.08
CA ALA A 153 29.25 18.91 -16.28
C ALA A 153 30.21 18.14 -15.37
N ASN A 154 29.72 17.63 -14.22
CA ASN A 154 30.50 16.91 -13.22
C ASN A 154 30.17 15.41 -13.16
N MET A 155 29.31 14.91 -14.07
CA MET A 155 28.86 13.53 -14.06
C MET A 155 29.42 12.73 -15.24
N ASP A 156 29.62 11.44 -15.00
CA ASP A 156 30.03 10.50 -16.05
C ASP A 156 28.88 10.21 -17.03
N GLU A 157 29.16 10.27 -18.33
CA GLU A 157 28.22 10.04 -19.41
C GLU A 157 27.50 8.68 -19.28
N LYS A 158 28.24 7.64 -18.89
CA LYS A 158 27.69 6.30 -18.68
C LYS A 158 26.67 6.27 -17.55
N THR A 159 26.89 7.01 -16.48
CA THR A 159 25.95 7.12 -15.34
C THR A 159 24.67 7.82 -15.78
N MET A 160 24.76 8.92 -16.54
CA MET A 160 23.61 9.63 -17.09
C MET A 160 22.78 8.73 -18.00
N MET A 161 23.43 7.98 -18.87
CA MET A 161 22.78 7.04 -19.78
C MET A 161 22.00 5.96 -19.02
N TRP A 162 22.60 5.33 -18.00
CA TRP A 162 21.93 4.31 -17.19
C TRP A 162 20.75 4.85 -16.40
N GLN A 163 20.84 6.06 -15.85
CA GLN A 163 19.72 6.70 -15.18
C GLN A 163 18.54 6.95 -16.11
N LEU A 164 18.81 7.39 -17.35
CA LEU A 164 17.77 7.56 -18.37
C LEU A 164 17.10 6.22 -18.72
N PHE A 165 17.88 5.16 -18.92
CA PHE A 165 17.32 3.83 -19.21
C PHE A 165 16.46 3.29 -18.05
N LEU A 166 16.89 3.47 -16.81
CA LEU A 166 16.10 3.09 -15.63
C LEU A 166 14.79 3.87 -15.56
N HIS A 167 14.82 5.18 -15.80
CA HIS A 167 13.62 6.00 -15.83
C HIS A 167 12.62 5.54 -16.91
N LEU A 168 13.10 5.27 -18.12
CA LEU A 168 12.27 4.72 -19.21
C LEU A 168 11.69 3.36 -18.82
N GLY A 169 12.47 2.50 -18.16
CA GLY A 169 12.02 1.22 -17.64
C GLY A 169 10.87 1.38 -16.62
N PHE A 170 10.96 2.33 -15.72
CA PHE A 170 9.88 2.64 -14.76
C PHE A 170 8.63 3.17 -15.46
N LEU A 171 8.77 4.05 -16.46
CA LEU A 171 7.65 4.55 -17.25
C LEU A 171 6.91 3.41 -17.96
N VAL A 172 7.64 2.54 -18.65
CA VAL A 172 7.05 1.39 -19.36
C VAL A 172 6.35 0.46 -18.37
N SER A 173 6.98 0.16 -17.23
CA SER A 173 6.40 -0.69 -16.19
C SER A 173 5.11 -0.10 -15.61
N ALA A 174 5.06 1.21 -15.38
CA ALA A 174 3.87 1.88 -14.85
C ALA A 174 2.72 1.89 -15.86
N VAL A 175 3.02 2.14 -17.15
CA VAL A 175 2.01 2.07 -18.23
C VAL A 175 1.47 0.64 -18.37
N ALA A 176 2.34 -0.36 -18.34
CA ALA A 176 1.94 -1.77 -18.40
C ALA A 176 1.03 -2.14 -17.20
N MET A 177 1.37 -1.67 -15.99
CA MET A 177 0.57 -1.91 -14.79
C MET A 177 -0.80 -1.23 -14.88
N ALA A 178 -0.86 0.04 -15.30
CA ALA A 178 -2.12 0.77 -15.48
C ALA A 178 -3.01 0.13 -16.57
N TYR A 179 -2.40 -0.37 -17.64
CA TYR A 179 -3.11 -1.09 -18.70
C TYR A 179 -3.70 -2.41 -18.20
N THR A 180 -2.92 -3.18 -17.45
CA THR A 180 -3.38 -4.44 -16.84
C THR A 180 -4.55 -4.22 -15.89
N ASP A 181 -4.49 -3.19 -15.05
CA ASP A 181 -5.59 -2.82 -14.15
C ASP A 181 -6.86 -2.45 -14.94
N LYS A 182 -6.73 -1.68 -16.02
CA LYS A 182 -7.86 -1.32 -16.88
C LYS A 182 -8.54 -2.55 -17.49
N ILE A 183 -7.77 -3.53 -17.96
CA ILE A 183 -8.30 -4.79 -18.52
C ILE A 183 -9.05 -5.57 -17.44
N LEU A 184 -8.47 -5.72 -16.24
CA LEU A 184 -9.10 -6.45 -15.14
C LEU A 184 -10.44 -5.83 -14.73
N TYR A 185 -10.52 -4.50 -14.64
CA TYR A 185 -11.76 -3.79 -14.35
C TYR A 185 -12.82 -3.95 -15.44
N SER A 186 -12.42 -3.90 -16.72
CA SER A 186 -13.34 -4.04 -17.84
C SER A 186 -13.93 -5.45 -17.95
N THR A 187 -13.17 -6.46 -17.52
CA THR A 187 -13.61 -7.87 -17.56
C THR A 187 -14.58 -8.18 -16.41
N SER A 188 -14.38 -7.55 -15.25
CA SER A 188 -15.25 -7.71 -14.08
C SER A 188 -16.65 -7.12 -14.29
N HIS A 189 -16.81 -6.07 -15.11
CA HIS A 189 -18.12 -5.44 -15.40
C HIS A 189 -18.91 -6.11 -16.54
N LYS A 190 -18.32 -7.02 -17.31
CA LYS A 190 -19.00 -7.76 -18.38
C LYS A 190 -19.58 -9.11 -17.96
N GLY A 191 -19.41 -9.51 -16.71
CA GLY A 191 -19.84 -10.79 -16.15
C GLY A 191 -21.13 -10.75 -15.32
N HIS A 192 -21.92 -9.65 -15.40
CA HIS A 192 -23.25 -9.57 -14.78
C HIS A 192 -24.30 -9.24 -15.82
#